data_590c040b2c7bbbfc910b0ed414ddc029
#
_entry.id   590c040b2c7bbbfc910b0ed414ddc029
#
_cell.length_a   1.000
_cell.length_b   1.000
_cell.length_c   1.000
_cell.angle_alpha   90.00
_cell.angle_beta   90.00
_cell.angle_gamma   90.00
#
_symmetry.space_group_name_H-M   'P 1'
#
loop_
_entity.id
_entity.type
_entity.pdbx_description
1 polymer ?
#
loop_
_entity_poly.entity_id
_entity_poly.type
_entity_poly.pdbx_seq_one_letter_code
_entity_poly.pdbx_strand_id
1 'polypeptide(L)' 'MTLGQILLCKKWISSEQLEETISEAEKSDRPLGEVFLEQGLLTEEQLQKALQEQYWRRQGYWVID' A
#
# COMPACT_ATOMS: atom_id res chain seq x y z
N MET A 1 0.32 -11.43 -0.83
CA MET A 1 0.57 -10.29 0.09
C MET A 1 -0.45 -9.20 -0.12
N THR A 2 -0.82 -8.53 0.96
CA THR A 2 -1.68 -7.36 0.84
C THR A 2 -0.84 -6.13 0.49
N LEU A 3 -1.51 -5.08 0.03
CA LEU A 3 -0.83 -3.83 -0.29
C LEU A 3 -0.04 -3.30 0.91
N GLY A 4 -0.64 -3.33 2.10
CA GLY A 4 0.03 -2.87 3.31
C GLY A 4 1.31 -3.63 3.61
N GLN A 5 1.28 -4.95 3.44
CA GLN A 5 2.46 -5.78 3.67
C GLN A 5 3.58 -5.45 2.67
N ILE A 6 3.22 -5.20 1.42
CA ILE A 6 4.19 -4.82 0.40
C ILE A 6 4.86 -3.50 0.77
N LEU A 7 4.08 -2.53 1.22
CA LEU A 7 4.61 -1.23 1.62
C LEU A 7 5.52 -1.32 2.83
N LEU A 8 5.18 -2.19 3.79
CA LEU A 8 6.04 -2.44 4.95
C LEU A 8 7.35 -3.08 4.53
N CYS A 9 7.30 -4.06 3.63
CA CYS A 9 8.50 -4.73 3.12
C CYS A 9 9.43 -3.75 2.41
N LYS A 10 8.87 -2.80 1.69
CA LYS A 10 9.67 -1.79 1.01
C LYS A 10 10.14 -0.67 1.95
N LYS A 11 9.65 -0.68 3.18
CA LYS A 11 9.98 0.32 4.21
C LYS A 11 9.56 1.72 3.81
N TRP A 12 8.54 1.82 2.98
CA TRP A 12 7.99 3.11 2.58
C TRP A 12 7.08 3.70 3.65
N ILE A 13 6.51 2.83 4.49
CA ILE A 13 5.68 3.26 5.62
C ILE A 13 6.04 2.42 6.84
N SER A 14 5.70 2.92 8.03
CA SER A 14 5.87 2.17 9.27
C SER A 14 4.58 1.41 9.58
N SER A 15 4.66 0.45 10.51
CA SER A 15 3.47 -0.30 10.93
C SER A 15 2.46 0.62 11.60
N GLU A 16 2.91 1.63 12.34
CA GLU A 16 2.04 2.62 12.96
C GLU A 16 1.26 3.40 11.92
N GLN A 17 1.96 3.86 10.88
CA GLN A 17 1.32 4.59 9.78
C GLN A 17 0.32 3.72 9.05
N LEU A 18 0.66 2.45 8.85
CA LEU A 18 -0.25 1.52 8.21
C LEU A 18 -1.53 1.32 9.02
N GLU A 19 -1.40 1.12 10.32
CA GLU A 19 -2.57 0.93 11.18
C GLU A 19 -3.46 2.16 11.20
N GLU A 20 -2.88 3.34 11.30
CA GLU A 20 -3.63 4.58 11.26
C GLU A 20 -4.37 4.76 9.95
N THR A 21 -3.70 4.42 8.84
CA THR A 21 -4.29 4.55 7.52
C THR A 21 -5.41 3.56 7.31
N ILE A 22 -5.24 2.32 7.79
CA ILE A 22 -6.30 1.33 7.71
C ILE A 22 -7.53 1.79 8.49
N SER A 23 -7.32 2.30 9.69
CA SER A 23 -8.41 2.81 10.51
C SER A 23 -9.15 3.95 9.82
N GLU A 24 -8.42 4.87 9.21
CA GLU A 24 -9.01 6.00 8.49
C GLU A 24 -9.78 5.53 7.26
N ALA A 25 -9.24 4.56 6.53
CA ALA A 25 -9.90 4.01 5.36
C ALA A 25 -11.22 3.33 5.73
N GLU A 26 -11.24 2.61 6.84
CA GLU A 26 -12.46 1.98 7.32
C GLU A 26 -13.52 2.99 7.74
N LYS A 27 -13.10 4.05 8.42
CA LYS A 27 -14.02 5.09 8.88
C LYS A 27 -14.64 5.86 7.71
N SER A 28 -13.86 6.12 6.68
CA SER A 28 -14.33 6.92 5.54
C SER A 28 -14.86 6.05 4.40
N ASP A 29 -14.79 4.74 4.53
CA ASP A 29 -15.22 3.79 3.50
C ASP A 29 -14.53 4.06 2.17
N ARG A 30 -13.21 4.28 2.21
CA ARG A 30 -12.40 4.61 1.05
C ARG A 30 -11.30 3.58 0.84
N PRO A 31 -10.86 3.37 -0.41
CA PRO A 31 -9.74 2.47 -0.67
C PRO A 31 -8.48 2.91 0.07
N LEU A 32 -7.74 1.94 0.59
CA LEU A 32 -6.53 2.21 1.36
C LEU A 32 -5.51 3.03 0.57
N GLY A 33 -5.31 2.69 -0.71
CA GLY A 33 -4.36 3.41 -1.55
C GLY A 33 -4.70 4.89 -1.68
N GLU A 34 -5.98 5.20 -1.78
CA GLU A 34 -6.42 6.58 -1.88
C GLU A 34 -6.11 7.36 -0.61
N VAL A 35 -6.29 6.73 0.54
CA VAL A 35 -5.99 7.36 1.83
C VAL A 35 -4.49 7.62 1.97
N PHE A 36 -3.64 6.70 1.51
CA PHE A 36 -2.20 6.90 1.51
C PHE A 36 -1.80 8.14 0.72
N LEU A 37 -2.39 8.32 -0.46
CA LEU A 37 -2.11 9.49 -1.29
C LEU A 37 -2.58 10.77 -0.62
N GLU A 38 -3.76 10.73 -0.05
CA GLU A 38 -4.36 11.89 0.60
C GLU A 38 -3.55 12.35 1.81
N GLN A 39 -3.02 11.41 2.56
CA GLN A 39 -2.19 11.72 3.73
C GLN A 39 -0.75 12.06 3.36
N GLY A 40 -0.39 11.93 2.10
CA GLY A 40 0.95 12.24 1.64
C GLY A 40 2.00 11.21 2.04
N LEU A 41 1.58 10.01 2.42
CA LEU A 41 2.50 8.94 2.80
C LEU A 41 3.17 8.29 1.59
N LEU A 42 2.50 8.30 0.46
CA LEU A 42 3.00 7.74 -0.79
C LEU A 42 2.80 8.72 -1.92
N THR A 43 3.64 8.63 -2.94
CA THR A 43 3.40 9.31 -4.21
C THR A 43 2.56 8.38 -5.09
N GLU A 44 1.94 8.95 -6.12
CA GLU A 44 1.20 8.16 -7.10
C GLU A 44 2.05 7.08 -7.72
N GLU A 45 3.30 7.42 -8.04
CA GLU A 45 4.25 6.49 -8.64
C GLU A 45 4.53 5.32 -7.71
N GLN A 46 4.74 5.59 -6.43
CA GLN A 46 4.99 4.55 -5.44
C GLN A 46 3.76 3.65 -5.30
N LEU A 47 2.59 4.24 -5.25
CA LEU A 47 1.35 3.47 -5.13
C LEU A 47 1.16 2.56 -6.33
N GLN A 48 1.38 3.07 -7.54
CA GLN A 48 1.23 2.27 -8.74
C GLN A 48 2.20 1.09 -8.78
N LYS A 49 3.44 1.32 -8.35
CA LYS A 49 4.41 0.24 -8.27
C LYS A 49 3.99 -0.83 -7.29
N ALA A 50 3.48 -0.43 -6.13
CA ALA A 50 3.02 -1.38 -5.13
C ALA A 50 1.82 -2.18 -5.60
N LEU A 51 0.87 -1.53 -6.27
CA LEU A 51 -0.31 -2.20 -6.82
C LEU A 51 0.07 -3.18 -7.91
N GLN A 52 1.03 -2.82 -8.75
CA GLN A 52 1.53 -3.69 -9.80
C GLN A 52 2.19 -4.93 -9.21
N GLU A 53 2.98 -4.75 -8.18
CA GLU A 53 3.61 -5.86 -7.48
C GLU A 53 2.57 -6.78 -6.83
N GLN A 54 1.55 -6.20 -6.23
CA GLN A 54 0.45 -6.97 -5.66
C GLN A 54 -0.25 -7.81 -6.71
N TYR A 55 -0.49 -7.23 -7.87
CA TYR A 55 -1.13 -7.92 -8.99
C TYR A 55 -0.28 -9.11 -9.43
N TRP A 56 1.02 -8.88 -9.63
CA TRP A 56 1.92 -9.93 -10.08
C TRP A 56 2.04 -11.08 -9.08
N ARG A 57 2.12 -10.76 -7.79
CA ARG A 57 2.19 -11.77 -6.75
C ARG A 57 0.92 -12.60 -6.70
N ARG A 58 -0.22 -11.97 -6.94
CA ARG A 58 -1.51 -12.66 -6.99
C ARG A 58 -1.55 -13.64 -8.16
N GLN A 59 -0.90 -13.29 -9.27
CA GLN A 59 -0.85 -14.14 -10.46
C GLN A 59 0.27 -15.19 -10.37
N GLY A 60 1.03 -15.19 -9.32
CA GLY A 60 2.10 -16.17 -9.14
C GLY A 60 3.43 -15.80 -9.76
N TYR A 61 3.59 -14.57 -10.19
CA TYR A 61 4.86 -14.09 -10.73
C TYR A 61 5.80 -13.64 -9.62
N TRP A 62 7.09 -13.75 -9.89
CA TRP A 62 8.10 -13.26 -8.98
C TRP A 62 8.47 -11.83 -9.35
N VAL A 63 8.58 -10.99 -8.33
CA VAL A 63 9.05 -9.63 -8.50
C VAL A 63 10.41 -9.53 -7.85
N ILE A 64 11.41 -9.13 -8.64
CA ILE A 64 12.78 -8.95 -8.18
C ILE A 64 13.04 -7.46 -8.10
N ASP A 65 13.32 -6.98 -6.91
CA ASP A 65 13.64 -5.58 -6.69
C ASP A 65 15.11 -5.32 -6.93
#